data_6fb547d3d47fa7ece727eabd062ef7f5
#
_entry.id   6fb547d3d47fa7ece727eabd062ef7f5
#
_cell.length_a   1.000
_cell.length_b   1.000
_cell.length_c   1.000
_cell.angle_alpha   90.00
_cell.angle_beta   90.00
_cell.angle_gamma   90.00
#
_symmetry.space_group_name_H-M   'P 1'
#
loop_
_entity.id
_entity.type
_entity.pdbx_description
1 polymer ?
#
loop_
_entity_poly.entity_id
_entity_poly.type
_entity_poly.pdbx_seq_one_letter_code
_entity_poly.pdbx_strand_id
1 'polypeptide(L)'
;MLQDYLTLRQAYLTRPDTRTQIHQNYVRNLFLYETFRLGGHNLPPTIFENIVSTGKPQSTETTRQAYDLWQAWQYCEKQAALRQPLDLSFVRAVSARIMKHTGGETTTSVGRYDTSLGDFRLGEDYDEVYPLADFRKIPLLLDNLCRTTEVQLTEAGVSENIKIVATFMYDFMHIKPFGYCNLETGILLINFLELKEEHPLLILFADDRAELLNALKQGKISETPETLEAFILHEQIKFFNREI
;
A
#
# COMPACT_ATOMS: atom_id res chain seq x y z
N MET A 1 -18.24 7.54 -12.70
CA MET A 1 -16.92 7.27 -12.12
C MET A 1 -16.36 5.90 -12.51
N LEU A 2 -17.00 4.76 -12.20
CA LEU A 2 -16.48 3.44 -12.62
C LEU A 2 -16.37 3.29 -14.14
N GLN A 3 -17.37 3.74 -14.90
CA GLN A 3 -17.34 3.69 -16.37
C GLN A 3 -16.22 4.56 -16.96
N ASP A 4 -15.99 5.73 -16.39
CA ASP A 4 -14.90 6.63 -16.82
C ASP A 4 -13.53 5.99 -16.55
N TYR A 5 -13.38 5.39 -15.36
CA TYR A 5 -12.18 4.62 -15.01
C TYR A 5 -11.91 3.49 -16.02
N LEU A 6 -12.91 2.66 -16.33
CA LEU A 6 -12.74 1.55 -17.27
C LEU A 6 -12.37 2.05 -18.68
N THR A 7 -12.97 3.14 -19.13
CA THR A 7 -12.66 3.75 -20.42
C THR A 7 -11.24 4.28 -20.48
N LEU A 8 -10.82 5.04 -19.46
CA LEU A 8 -9.46 5.60 -19.37
C LEU A 8 -8.41 4.50 -19.18
N ARG A 9 -8.69 3.51 -18.33
CA ARG A 9 -7.82 2.35 -18.17
C ARG A 9 -7.58 1.62 -19.50
N GLN A 10 -8.63 1.41 -20.29
CA GLN A 10 -8.50 0.78 -21.60
C GLN A 10 -7.67 1.64 -22.56
N ALA A 11 -7.93 2.94 -22.60
CA ALA A 11 -7.14 3.89 -23.41
C ALA A 11 -5.67 3.88 -23.02
N TYR A 12 -5.37 3.91 -21.71
CA TYR A 12 -4.00 3.81 -21.19
C TYR A 12 -3.30 2.51 -21.61
N LEU A 13 -3.95 1.35 -21.43
CA LEU A 13 -3.36 0.04 -21.74
C LEU A 13 -3.13 -0.21 -23.25
N THR A 14 -3.85 0.49 -24.12
CA THR A 14 -3.66 0.39 -25.57
C THR A 14 -2.51 1.21 -26.12
N ARG A 15 -1.93 2.11 -25.32
CA ARG A 15 -0.77 2.90 -25.73
C ARG A 15 0.49 2.03 -25.82
N PRO A 16 1.26 2.12 -26.91
CA PRO A 16 2.47 1.29 -27.09
C PRO A 16 3.58 1.59 -26.06
N ASP A 17 3.68 2.84 -25.62
CA ASP A 17 4.71 3.31 -24.68
C ASP A 17 4.54 2.77 -23.27
N THR A 18 3.30 2.44 -22.81
CA THR A 18 3.04 1.88 -21.49
C THR A 18 3.75 0.55 -21.25
N ARG A 19 4.09 -0.16 -22.30
CA ARG A 19 4.83 -1.44 -22.27
C ARG A 19 6.35 -1.26 -22.29
N THR A 20 6.83 -0.04 -22.46
CA THR A 20 8.27 0.20 -22.47
C THR A 20 8.85 0.18 -21.04
N GLN A 21 10.08 -0.29 -20.89
CA GLN A 21 10.78 -0.28 -19.61
C GLN A 21 10.93 1.14 -19.04
N ILE A 22 11.05 2.14 -19.92
CA ILE A 22 11.16 3.55 -19.51
C ILE A 22 9.88 3.99 -18.81
N HIS A 23 8.71 3.74 -19.42
CA HIS A 23 7.42 4.10 -18.83
C HIS A 23 7.15 3.31 -17.55
N GLN A 24 7.41 2.01 -17.53
CA GLN A 24 7.24 1.17 -16.35
C GLN A 24 8.12 1.65 -15.18
N ASN A 25 9.36 2.03 -15.44
CA ASN A 25 10.24 2.61 -14.44
C ASN A 25 9.72 3.96 -13.93
N TYR A 26 9.22 4.82 -14.83
CA TYR A 26 8.62 6.09 -14.46
C TYR A 26 7.41 5.89 -13.53
N VAL A 27 6.45 5.06 -13.93
CA VAL A 27 5.23 4.80 -13.14
C VAL A 27 5.59 4.18 -11.77
N ARG A 28 6.51 3.22 -11.74
CA ARG A 28 7.00 2.65 -10.49
C ARG A 28 7.64 3.70 -9.57
N ASN A 29 8.47 4.59 -10.13
CA ASN A 29 9.13 5.62 -9.34
C ASN A 29 8.13 6.65 -8.82
N LEU A 30 7.13 7.03 -9.64
CA LEU A 30 6.01 7.88 -9.24
C LEU A 30 5.24 7.23 -8.09
N PHE A 31 4.83 5.97 -8.26
CA PHE A 31 4.13 5.19 -7.24
C PHE A 31 4.88 5.19 -5.90
N LEU A 32 6.17 4.87 -5.92
CA LEU A 32 6.96 4.78 -4.70
C LEU A 32 7.17 6.15 -4.05
N TYR A 33 7.40 7.18 -4.85
CA TYR A 33 7.56 8.54 -4.34
C TYR A 33 6.28 9.06 -3.69
N GLU A 34 5.13 8.86 -4.32
CA GLU A 34 3.84 9.25 -3.76
C GLU A 34 3.51 8.43 -2.49
N THR A 35 3.77 7.12 -2.48
CA THR A 35 3.62 6.29 -1.28
C THR A 35 4.49 6.79 -0.13
N PHE A 36 5.75 7.14 -0.40
CA PHE A 36 6.67 7.71 0.59
C PHE A 36 6.15 9.02 1.19
N ARG A 37 5.64 9.92 0.35
CA ARG A 37 5.04 11.19 0.78
C ARG A 37 3.74 10.98 1.56
N LEU A 38 2.91 10.03 1.16
CA LEU A 38 1.69 9.64 1.89
C LEU A 38 1.99 9.17 3.31
N GLY A 39 3.11 8.48 3.52
CA GLY A 39 3.62 8.11 4.85
C GLY A 39 4.04 9.31 5.72
N GLY A 40 3.98 10.52 5.18
CA GLY A 40 4.37 11.75 5.89
C GLY A 40 5.86 12.10 5.77
N HIS A 41 6.58 11.41 4.91
CA HIS A 41 8.01 11.67 4.68
C HIS A 41 8.22 12.73 3.60
N ASN A 42 9.31 13.47 3.70
CA ASN A 42 9.62 14.52 2.74
C ASN A 42 11.09 14.40 2.28
N LEU A 43 11.26 14.19 0.98
CA LEU A 43 12.54 14.25 0.28
C LEU A 43 12.36 14.96 -1.06
N PRO A 44 13.37 15.72 -1.53
CA PRO A 44 13.38 16.18 -2.92
C PRO A 44 13.26 14.99 -3.89
N PRO A 45 12.43 15.10 -4.96
CA PRO A 45 12.26 14.02 -5.94
C PRO A 45 13.58 13.50 -6.49
N THR A 46 14.54 14.38 -6.79
CA THR A 46 15.86 14.02 -7.32
C THR A 46 16.68 13.14 -6.37
N ILE A 47 16.55 13.35 -5.05
CA ILE A 47 17.22 12.51 -4.05
C ILE A 47 16.57 11.13 -4.00
N PHE A 48 15.23 11.08 -4.01
CA PHE A 48 14.49 9.83 -4.03
C PHE A 48 14.82 9.01 -5.29
N GLU A 49 14.78 9.62 -6.47
CA GLU A 49 15.17 8.99 -7.74
C GLU A 49 16.60 8.46 -7.73
N ASN A 50 17.54 9.21 -7.15
CA ASN A 50 18.92 8.76 -7.01
C ASN A 50 19.03 7.51 -6.11
N ILE A 51 18.26 7.42 -5.01
CA ILE A 51 18.22 6.23 -4.15
C ILE A 51 17.69 5.03 -4.92
N VAL A 52 16.59 5.19 -5.66
CA VAL A 52 15.97 4.12 -6.44
C VAL A 52 16.88 3.64 -7.58
N SER A 53 17.58 4.56 -8.25
CA SER A 53 18.44 4.23 -9.38
C SER A 53 19.79 3.62 -8.98
N THR A 54 20.37 4.07 -7.86
CA THR A 54 21.69 3.61 -7.41
C THR A 54 21.64 2.51 -6.37
N GLY A 55 20.50 2.33 -5.69
CA GLY A 55 20.36 1.41 -4.55
C GLY A 55 21.18 1.84 -3.34
N LYS A 56 21.50 3.13 -3.19
CA LYS A 56 22.36 3.63 -2.12
C LYS A 56 21.68 4.79 -1.37
N PRO A 57 21.22 4.58 -0.13
CA PRO A 57 20.73 5.67 0.70
C PRO A 57 21.87 6.58 1.15
N GLN A 58 21.56 7.85 1.39
CA GLN A 58 22.44 8.73 2.15
C GLN A 58 22.36 8.38 3.65
N SER A 59 23.17 9.04 4.49
CA SER A 59 23.26 8.69 5.91
C SER A 59 22.10 9.18 6.80
N THR A 60 21.10 9.87 6.24
CA THR A 60 19.95 10.36 7.00
C THR A 60 18.89 9.28 7.20
N GLU A 61 18.10 9.38 8.28
CA GLU A 61 17.00 8.46 8.55
C GLU A 61 15.98 8.46 7.39
N THR A 62 15.58 9.64 6.91
CA THR A 62 14.61 9.78 5.82
C THR A 62 15.08 9.11 4.53
N THR A 63 16.38 9.15 4.21
CA THR A 63 16.92 8.47 3.03
C THR A 63 16.99 6.96 3.21
N ARG A 64 17.16 6.46 4.45
CA ARG A 64 17.04 5.02 4.77
C ARG A 64 15.61 4.55 4.65
N GLN A 65 14.62 5.33 5.11
CA GLN A 65 13.20 5.03 4.94
C GLN A 65 12.82 4.92 3.45
N ALA A 66 13.28 5.85 2.61
CA ALA A 66 13.07 5.79 1.16
C ALA A 66 13.71 4.53 0.53
N TYR A 67 14.91 4.18 0.96
CA TYR A 67 15.60 2.96 0.53
C TYR A 67 14.87 1.69 0.98
N ASP A 68 14.41 1.64 2.23
CA ASP A 68 13.67 0.51 2.78
C ASP A 68 12.34 0.30 2.06
N LEU A 69 11.60 1.38 1.77
CA LEU A 69 10.38 1.32 0.99
C LEU A 69 10.64 0.76 -0.42
N TRP A 70 11.69 1.24 -1.10
CA TRP A 70 12.09 0.70 -2.39
C TRP A 70 12.46 -0.79 -2.33
N GLN A 71 13.23 -1.23 -1.31
CA GLN A 71 13.56 -2.64 -1.11
C GLN A 71 12.33 -3.51 -0.82
N ALA A 72 11.36 -2.98 -0.05
CA ALA A 72 10.10 -3.65 0.20
C ALA A 72 9.30 -3.82 -1.10
N TRP A 73 9.29 -2.81 -1.96
CA TRP A 73 8.61 -2.90 -3.25
C TRP A 73 9.29 -3.91 -4.20
N GLN A 74 10.62 -3.90 -4.31
CA GLN A 74 11.33 -4.91 -5.11
C GLN A 74 11.00 -6.35 -4.66
N TYR A 75 10.81 -6.52 -3.35
CA TYR A 75 10.36 -7.80 -2.83
C TYR A 75 8.92 -8.11 -3.29
N CYS A 76 8.00 -7.15 -3.23
CA CYS A 76 6.63 -7.31 -3.73
C CYS A 76 6.61 -7.66 -5.23
N GLU A 77 7.34 -6.93 -6.08
CA GLU A 77 7.45 -7.22 -7.51
C GLU A 77 7.92 -8.67 -7.77
N LYS A 78 8.98 -9.08 -7.07
CA LYS A 78 9.50 -10.45 -7.20
C LYS A 78 8.46 -11.50 -6.78
N GLN A 79 7.77 -11.28 -5.67
CA GLN A 79 6.78 -12.24 -5.17
C GLN A 79 5.52 -12.26 -6.03
N ALA A 80 5.11 -11.11 -6.60
CA ALA A 80 4.00 -11.05 -7.56
C ALA A 80 4.29 -11.86 -8.82
N ALA A 81 5.51 -11.74 -9.38
CA ALA A 81 5.97 -12.54 -10.52
C ALA A 81 5.97 -14.05 -10.23
N LEU A 82 6.18 -14.45 -8.98
CA LEU A 82 6.10 -15.84 -8.51
C LEU A 82 4.67 -16.28 -8.14
N ARG A 83 3.69 -15.38 -8.27
CA ARG A 83 2.30 -15.56 -7.85
C ARG A 83 2.18 -16.02 -6.38
N GLN A 84 3.05 -15.50 -5.51
CA GLN A 84 3.02 -15.77 -4.08
C GLN A 84 1.64 -15.45 -3.52
N PRO A 85 1.03 -16.34 -2.71
CA PRO A 85 -0.20 -16.02 -2.00
C PRO A 85 -0.01 -14.85 -1.03
N LEU A 86 -1.05 -14.02 -0.90
CA LEU A 86 -1.14 -13.05 0.18
C LEU A 86 -1.43 -13.79 1.47
N ASP A 87 -0.47 -13.86 2.38
CA ASP A 87 -0.58 -14.49 3.68
C ASP A 87 0.08 -13.67 4.80
N LEU A 88 -0.08 -14.10 6.04
CA LEU A 88 0.50 -13.41 7.20
C LEU A 88 2.02 -13.27 7.09
N SER A 89 2.69 -14.28 6.57
CA SER A 89 4.16 -14.28 6.48
C SER A 89 4.62 -13.26 5.46
N PHE A 90 3.93 -13.15 4.34
CA PHE A 90 4.19 -12.16 3.31
C PHE A 90 3.92 -10.73 3.81
N VAL A 91 2.77 -10.51 4.46
CA VAL A 91 2.41 -9.18 5.02
C VAL A 91 3.45 -8.72 6.05
N ARG A 92 3.86 -9.60 6.98
CA ARG A 92 4.93 -9.32 7.94
C ARG A 92 6.26 -9.04 7.27
N ALA A 93 6.61 -9.80 6.23
CA ALA A 93 7.86 -9.64 5.49
C ALA A 93 7.93 -8.31 4.73
N VAL A 94 6.79 -7.78 4.24
CA VAL A 94 6.71 -6.44 3.63
C VAL A 94 6.94 -5.36 4.68
N SER A 95 6.20 -5.40 5.79
CA SER A 95 6.35 -4.44 6.89
C SER A 95 7.78 -4.43 7.47
N ALA A 96 8.37 -5.62 7.71
CA ALA A 96 9.74 -5.75 8.18
C ALA A 96 10.77 -5.06 7.25
N ARG A 97 10.54 -5.10 5.94
CA ARG A 97 11.43 -4.43 4.98
C ARG A 97 11.28 -2.91 5.00
N ILE A 98 10.05 -2.41 5.12
CA ILE A 98 9.79 -0.96 5.25
C ILE A 98 10.47 -0.40 6.50
N MET A 99 10.53 -1.18 7.58
CA MET A 99 11.09 -0.76 8.87
C MET A 99 12.52 -1.26 9.13
N LYS A 100 13.20 -1.81 8.14
CA LYS A 100 14.47 -2.54 8.32
C LYS A 100 15.56 -1.74 9.01
N HIS A 101 15.73 -0.48 8.65
CA HIS A 101 16.81 0.37 9.19
C HIS A 101 16.30 1.49 10.12
N THR A 102 14.99 1.62 10.26
CA THR A 102 14.36 2.68 11.07
C THR A 102 13.40 2.15 12.13
N GLY A 103 13.12 0.85 12.11
CA GLY A 103 12.40 0.14 13.15
C GLY A 103 13.28 -0.33 14.30
N GLY A 104 12.66 -1.02 15.24
CA GLY A 104 13.32 -1.59 16.40
C GLY A 104 12.33 -2.08 17.45
N GLU A 105 12.88 -2.51 18.59
CA GLU A 105 12.10 -3.03 19.70
C GLU A 105 11.26 -1.93 20.37
N THR A 106 9.99 -2.21 20.57
CA THR A 106 9.04 -1.39 21.32
C THR A 106 8.56 -2.16 22.53
N THR A 107 8.63 -1.55 23.72
CA THR A 107 8.14 -2.13 24.97
C THR A 107 6.78 -1.53 25.32
N THR A 108 5.82 -2.38 25.63
CA THR A 108 4.47 -2.01 26.08
C THR A 108 4.18 -2.65 27.44
N SER A 109 3.04 -2.30 28.04
CA SER A 109 2.58 -2.92 29.29
C SER A 109 2.27 -4.41 29.19
N VAL A 110 2.09 -4.93 27.95
CA VAL A 110 1.68 -6.33 27.68
C VAL A 110 2.78 -7.16 27.01
N GLY A 111 3.95 -6.57 26.73
CA GLY A 111 5.07 -7.28 26.12
C GLY A 111 5.93 -6.41 25.23
N ARG A 112 6.77 -7.07 24.44
CA ARG A 112 7.67 -6.42 23.48
C ARG A 112 7.40 -6.92 22.07
N TYR A 113 7.58 -6.06 21.09
CA TYR A 113 7.55 -6.40 19.67
C TYR A 113 8.59 -5.59 18.92
N ASP A 114 9.08 -6.11 17.82
CA ASP A 114 10.10 -5.46 17.00
C ASP A 114 9.55 -5.14 15.61
N THR A 115 9.43 -3.85 15.31
CA THR A 115 8.90 -3.38 14.02
C THR A 115 9.82 -3.71 12.86
N SER A 116 11.13 -3.80 13.09
CA SER A 116 12.11 -4.21 12.06
C SER A 116 12.02 -5.70 11.68
N LEU A 117 11.35 -6.51 12.50
CA LEU A 117 11.06 -7.91 12.25
C LEU A 117 9.64 -8.15 11.70
N GLY A 118 8.85 -7.07 11.55
CA GLY A 118 7.47 -7.17 11.12
C GLY A 118 6.56 -7.81 12.17
N ASP A 119 6.88 -7.63 13.45
CA ASP A 119 6.02 -8.08 14.53
C ASP A 119 4.74 -7.26 14.57
N PHE A 120 3.64 -7.94 14.86
CA PHE A 120 2.38 -7.25 15.12
C PHE A 120 2.49 -6.42 16.41
N ARG A 121 1.81 -5.27 16.41
CA ARG A 121 1.74 -4.43 17.62
C ARG A 121 1.18 -5.19 18.80
N LEU A 122 1.65 -4.87 19.99
CA LEU A 122 1.13 -5.35 21.26
C LEU A 122 0.57 -4.16 22.05
N GLY A 123 -0.54 -4.41 22.73
CA GLY A 123 -1.24 -3.39 23.51
C GLY A 123 -2.27 -2.61 22.69
N GLU A 124 -2.97 -1.73 23.41
CA GLU A 124 -3.96 -0.86 22.80
C GLU A 124 -3.24 0.33 22.20
N ASP A 125 -3.41 0.52 20.90
CA ASP A 125 -3.06 1.76 20.21
C ASP A 125 -4.38 2.52 20.04
N TYR A 126 -4.44 3.74 20.54
CA TYR A 126 -5.60 4.60 20.36
C TYR A 126 -5.34 5.46 19.12
N ASP A 127 -6.08 5.18 18.06
CA ASP A 127 -6.33 6.22 17.07
C ASP A 127 -7.23 7.26 17.76
N GLU A 128 -6.93 8.56 17.60
CA GLU A 128 -7.63 9.67 18.29
C GLU A 128 -9.16 9.64 18.08
N VAL A 129 -9.65 8.85 17.16
CA VAL A 129 -11.07 8.84 16.76
C VAL A 129 -11.80 7.54 17.10
N TYR A 130 -11.12 6.36 17.12
CA TYR A 130 -11.80 5.05 17.30
C TYR A 130 -10.87 3.98 17.87
N PRO A 131 -11.44 3.02 18.67
CA PRO A 131 -10.68 1.86 19.10
C PRO A 131 -10.26 1.01 17.89
N LEU A 132 -9.01 0.62 17.87
CA LEU A 132 -8.47 -0.32 16.89
C LEU A 132 -8.88 -1.76 17.25
N ALA A 133 -8.65 -2.68 16.31
CA ALA A 133 -8.81 -4.10 16.58
C ALA A 133 -7.99 -4.52 17.81
N ASP A 134 -8.55 -5.40 18.65
CA ASP A 134 -7.83 -6.01 19.76
C ASP A 134 -6.55 -6.68 19.22
N PHE A 135 -5.40 -6.31 19.76
CA PHE A 135 -4.10 -6.80 19.27
C PHE A 135 -4.00 -8.34 19.30
N ARG A 136 -4.69 -9.01 20.23
CA ARG A 136 -4.72 -10.47 20.34
C ARG A 136 -5.44 -11.13 19.16
N LYS A 137 -6.33 -10.39 18.48
CA LYS A 137 -7.11 -10.87 17.34
C LYS A 137 -6.44 -10.53 16.00
N ILE A 138 -5.39 -9.70 15.97
CA ILE A 138 -4.73 -9.27 14.74
C ILE A 138 -4.37 -10.46 13.83
N PRO A 139 -3.70 -11.54 14.31
CA PRO A 139 -3.34 -12.64 13.43
C PRO A 139 -4.55 -13.30 12.76
N LEU A 140 -5.63 -13.52 13.51
CA LEU A 140 -6.86 -14.14 12.99
C LEU A 140 -7.57 -13.23 11.98
N LEU A 141 -7.72 -11.94 12.31
CA LEU A 141 -8.40 -10.97 11.44
C LEU A 141 -7.64 -10.79 10.12
N LEU A 142 -6.33 -10.68 10.21
CA LEU A 142 -5.47 -10.48 9.04
C LEU A 142 -5.40 -11.75 8.17
N ASP A 143 -5.34 -12.93 8.76
CA ASP A 143 -5.40 -14.21 8.02
C ASP A 143 -6.73 -14.35 7.26
N ASN A 144 -7.83 -14.05 7.91
CA ASN A 144 -9.15 -14.04 7.26
C ASN A 144 -9.21 -13.02 6.11
N LEU A 145 -8.72 -11.80 6.33
CA LEU A 145 -8.66 -10.76 5.31
C LEU A 145 -7.85 -11.23 4.09
N CYS A 146 -6.63 -11.73 4.31
CA CYS A 146 -5.78 -12.24 3.23
C CYS A 146 -6.47 -13.34 2.41
N ARG A 147 -7.02 -14.35 3.07
CA ARG A 147 -7.70 -15.47 2.39
C ARG A 147 -8.95 -15.03 1.62
N THR A 148 -9.78 -14.18 2.22
CA THR A 148 -11.00 -13.68 1.56
C THR A 148 -10.65 -12.88 0.31
N THR A 149 -9.65 -12.01 0.41
CA THR A 149 -9.19 -11.19 -0.73
C THR A 149 -8.65 -12.06 -1.87
N GLU A 150 -7.83 -13.06 -1.56
CA GLU A 150 -7.29 -14.00 -2.59
C GLU A 150 -8.42 -14.74 -3.32
N VAL A 151 -9.42 -15.24 -2.60
CA VAL A 151 -10.57 -15.92 -3.21
C VAL A 151 -11.36 -14.96 -4.10
N GLN A 152 -11.66 -13.77 -3.59
CA GLN A 152 -12.44 -12.78 -4.35
C GLN A 152 -11.72 -12.35 -5.64
N LEU A 153 -10.40 -12.13 -5.61
CA LEU A 153 -9.64 -11.73 -6.79
C LEU A 153 -9.57 -12.81 -7.86
N THR A 154 -9.55 -14.10 -7.49
CA THR A 154 -9.57 -15.19 -8.48
C THR A 154 -10.89 -15.30 -9.26
N GLU A 155 -11.97 -14.77 -8.72
CA GLU A 155 -13.30 -14.82 -9.31
C GLU A 155 -13.71 -13.49 -9.96
N ALA A 156 -13.00 -12.41 -9.66
CA ALA A 156 -13.37 -11.05 -10.02
C ALA A 156 -13.05 -10.72 -11.48
N GLY A 157 -13.93 -9.89 -12.08
CA GLY A 157 -13.62 -9.14 -13.29
C GLY A 157 -12.94 -7.80 -12.97
N VAL A 158 -12.42 -7.14 -14.01
CA VAL A 158 -11.73 -5.83 -13.89
C VAL A 158 -12.57 -4.78 -13.16
N SER A 159 -13.89 -4.78 -13.36
CA SER A 159 -14.81 -3.84 -12.72
C SER A 159 -14.95 -4.05 -11.21
N GLU A 160 -14.70 -5.24 -10.73
CA GLU A 160 -14.83 -5.62 -9.31
C GLU A 160 -13.51 -5.48 -8.55
N ASN A 161 -12.40 -5.54 -9.28
CA ASN A 161 -11.06 -5.52 -8.70
C ASN A 161 -10.83 -4.30 -7.80
N ILE A 162 -11.17 -3.09 -8.26
CA ILE A 162 -11.01 -1.86 -7.47
C ILE A 162 -11.78 -1.93 -6.15
N LYS A 163 -12.99 -2.49 -6.17
CA LYS A 163 -13.78 -2.66 -4.96
C LYS A 163 -13.10 -3.63 -3.98
N ILE A 164 -12.55 -4.73 -4.49
CA ILE A 164 -11.86 -5.73 -3.65
C ILE A 164 -10.62 -5.13 -3.01
N VAL A 165 -9.76 -4.44 -3.77
CA VAL A 165 -8.56 -3.82 -3.21
C VAL A 165 -8.87 -2.65 -2.27
N ALA A 166 -9.93 -1.88 -2.53
CA ALA A 166 -10.41 -0.85 -1.62
C ALA A 166 -10.93 -1.45 -0.31
N THR A 167 -11.67 -2.55 -0.37
CA THR A 167 -12.14 -3.28 0.80
C THR A 167 -10.97 -3.84 1.60
N PHE A 168 -9.99 -4.45 0.93
CA PHE A 168 -8.77 -4.92 1.59
C PHE A 168 -8.05 -3.78 2.31
N MET A 169 -7.81 -2.66 1.64
CA MET A 169 -7.13 -1.50 2.23
C MET A 169 -7.91 -0.94 3.42
N TYR A 170 -9.23 -0.83 3.29
CA TYR A 170 -10.13 -0.40 4.36
C TYR A 170 -10.01 -1.30 5.60
N ASP A 171 -10.16 -2.62 5.44
CA ASP A 171 -10.09 -3.57 6.54
C ASP A 171 -8.69 -3.64 7.15
N PHE A 172 -7.64 -3.60 6.31
CA PHE A 172 -6.25 -3.56 6.77
C PHE A 172 -5.98 -2.35 7.66
N MET A 173 -6.46 -1.17 7.27
CA MET A 173 -6.31 0.05 8.05
C MET A 173 -7.17 0.05 9.33
N HIS A 174 -8.27 -0.72 9.39
CA HIS A 174 -9.04 -0.94 10.62
C HIS A 174 -8.37 -1.91 11.58
N ILE A 175 -7.76 -2.97 11.05
CA ILE A 175 -6.95 -3.91 11.85
C ILE A 175 -5.72 -3.19 12.39
N LYS A 176 -5.06 -2.37 11.55
CA LYS A 176 -3.81 -1.65 11.85
C LYS A 176 -2.82 -2.56 12.55
N PRO A 177 -2.30 -3.58 11.85
CA PRO A 177 -1.58 -4.69 12.47
C PRO A 177 -0.22 -4.32 13.07
N PHE A 178 0.39 -3.24 12.60
CA PHE A 178 1.74 -2.83 12.99
C PHE A 178 1.73 -1.56 13.84
N GLY A 179 2.77 -1.34 14.62
CA GLY A 179 2.94 -0.10 15.38
C GLY A 179 3.21 1.12 14.47
N TYR A 180 3.81 0.89 13.30
CA TYR A 180 4.17 1.93 12.33
C TYR A 180 3.97 1.44 10.89
N CYS A 181 4.01 2.35 9.91
CA CYS A 181 3.99 2.08 8.46
C CYS A 181 2.78 1.28 7.96
N ASN A 182 1.62 1.33 8.63
CA ASN A 182 0.45 0.61 8.15
C ASN A 182 -0.04 1.15 6.80
N LEU A 183 0.00 2.45 6.57
CA LEU A 183 -0.45 3.07 5.33
C LEU A 183 0.44 2.63 4.16
N GLU A 184 1.76 2.76 4.29
CA GLU A 184 2.73 2.35 3.27
C GLU A 184 2.64 0.83 3.02
N THR A 185 2.54 0.04 4.08
CA THR A 185 2.37 -1.42 3.97
C THR A 185 1.08 -1.75 3.20
N GLY A 186 -0.04 -1.15 3.56
CA GLY A 186 -1.32 -1.36 2.87
C GLY A 186 -1.25 -0.99 1.38
N ILE A 187 -0.65 0.17 1.04
CA ILE A 187 -0.47 0.62 -0.34
C ILE A 187 0.42 -0.36 -1.14
N LEU A 188 1.52 -0.87 -0.55
CA LEU A 188 2.34 -1.87 -1.21
C LEU A 188 1.59 -3.19 -1.43
N LEU A 189 0.77 -3.61 -0.47
CA LEU A 189 0.00 -4.85 -0.56
C LEU A 189 -1.09 -4.78 -1.63
N ILE A 190 -1.85 -3.68 -1.73
CA ILE A 190 -2.85 -3.54 -2.81
C ILE A 190 -2.17 -3.52 -4.18
N ASN A 191 -1.01 -2.88 -4.32
CA ASN A 191 -0.26 -2.87 -5.56
C ASN A 191 0.42 -4.22 -5.87
N PHE A 192 0.79 -5.00 -4.86
CA PHE A 192 1.20 -6.39 -5.05
C PHE A 192 0.06 -7.24 -5.64
N LEU A 193 -1.17 -7.05 -5.15
CA LEU A 193 -2.36 -7.73 -5.68
C LEU A 193 -2.64 -7.31 -7.14
N GLU A 194 -2.55 -6.01 -7.46
CA GLU A 194 -2.68 -5.52 -8.84
C GLU A 194 -1.64 -6.15 -9.78
N LEU A 195 -0.38 -6.23 -9.36
CA LEU A 195 0.67 -6.86 -10.16
C LEU A 195 0.41 -8.36 -10.40
N LYS A 196 -0.10 -9.08 -9.40
CA LYS A 196 -0.45 -10.50 -9.57
C LYS A 196 -1.51 -10.72 -10.65
N GLU A 197 -2.45 -9.81 -10.76
CA GLU A 197 -3.55 -9.83 -11.74
C GLU A 197 -3.20 -9.09 -13.05
N GLU A 198 -1.93 -8.70 -13.21
CA GLU A 198 -1.43 -8.00 -14.40
C GLU A 198 -2.16 -6.66 -14.67
N HIS A 199 -2.58 -6.01 -13.60
CA HIS A 199 -3.22 -4.71 -13.63
C HIS A 199 -2.19 -3.55 -13.49
N PRO A 200 -2.52 -2.35 -13.97
CA PRO A 200 -1.71 -1.15 -13.71
C PRO A 200 -1.60 -0.86 -12.22
N LEU A 201 -0.48 -0.26 -11.82
CA LEU A 201 -0.29 0.21 -10.44
C LEU A 201 -1.35 1.25 -10.05
N LEU A 202 -1.85 1.15 -8.84
CA LEU A 202 -2.72 2.13 -8.21
C LEU A 202 -1.87 3.28 -7.64
N ILE A 203 -1.98 4.45 -8.27
CA ILE A 203 -1.26 5.65 -7.84
C ILE A 203 -2.20 6.47 -6.95
N LEU A 204 -1.82 6.66 -5.70
CA LEU A 204 -2.49 7.56 -4.76
C LEU A 204 -1.58 8.78 -4.57
N PHE A 205 -2.06 9.97 -4.93
CA PHE A 205 -1.24 11.17 -4.87
C PHE A 205 -1.17 11.74 -3.46
N ALA A 206 0.03 12.06 -3.02
CA ALA A 206 0.24 12.56 -1.66
C ALA A 206 -0.34 13.97 -1.43
N ASP A 207 -0.57 14.72 -2.49
CA ASP A 207 -1.24 16.01 -2.42
C ASP A 207 -2.69 15.86 -1.95
N ASP A 208 -3.31 14.68 -2.16
CA ASP A 208 -4.68 14.35 -1.73
C ASP A 208 -4.70 13.50 -0.43
N ARG A 209 -3.61 13.56 0.35
CA ARG A 209 -3.49 12.81 1.61
C ARG A 209 -4.64 13.12 2.60
N ALA A 210 -5.07 14.36 2.65
CA ALA A 210 -6.17 14.75 3.53
C ALA A 210 -7.49 14.07 3.14
N GLU A 211 -7.75 13.96 1.84
CA GLU A 211 -8.92 13.28 1.27
C GLU A 211 -8.85 11.77 1.54
N LEU A 212 -7.67 11.14 1.39
CA LEU A 212 -7.46 9.73 1.74
C LEU A 212 -7.80 9.46 3.20
N LEU A 213 -7.25 10.26 4.12
CA LEU A 213 -7.51 10.11 5.56
C LEU A 213 -8.98 10.36 5.90
N ASN A 214 -9.62 11.33 5.23
CA ASN A 214 -11.04 11.56 5.39
C ASN A 214 -11.87 10.39 4.84
N ALA A 215 -11.52 9.81 3.68
CA ALA A 215 -12.20 8.64 3.12
C ALA A 215 -12.13 7.42 4.06
N LEU A 216 -10.96 7.16 4.65
CA LEU A 216 -10.78 6.12 5.67
C LEU A 216 -11.63 6.39 6.92
N LYS A 217 -11.65 7.64 7.40
CA LYS A 217 -12.47 8.05 8.54
C LYS A 217 -13.96 7.90 8.27
N GLN A 218 -14.45 8.38 7.13
CA GLN A 218 -15.86 8.27 6.76
C GLN A 218 -16.28 6.81 6.57
N GLY A 219 -15.44 6.00 5.93
CA GLY A 219 -15.66 4.56 5.82
C GLY A 219 -15.84 3.90 7.18
N LYS A 220 -15.03 4.29 8.16
CA LYS A 220 -15.15 3.79 9.54
C LYS A 220 -16.44 4.22 10.23
N ILE A 221 -16.93 5.42 9.97
CA ILE A 221 -18.19 5.92 10.52
C ILE A 221 -19.39 5.19 9.89
N SER A 222 -19.35 4.97 8.58
CA SER A 222 -20.42 4.30 7.82
C SER A 222 -20.32 2.77 7.84
N GLU A 223 -19.24 2.23 8.37
CA GLU A 223 -18.91 0.80 8.37
C GLU A 223 -18.88 0.18 6.95
N THR A 224 -18.46 0.98 5.94
CA THR A 224 -18.36 0.54 4.54
C THR A 224 -17.08 1.06 3.87
N PRO A 225 -16.50 0.33 2.88
CA PRO A 225 -15.34 0.77 2.13
C PRO A 225 -15.67 1.78 1.01
N GLU A 226 -16.94 2.12 0.79
CA GLU A 226 -17.41 2.86 -0.39
C GLU A 226 -16.73 4.23 -0.58
N THR A 227 -16.46 4.95 0.51
CA THR A 227 -15.76 6.24 0.44
C THR A 227 -14.31 6.08 0.01
N LEU A 228 -13.65 5.01 0.43
CA LEU A 228 -12.29 4.70 0.01
C LEU A 228 -12.26 4.18 -1.44
N GLU A 229 -13.22 3.37 -1.84
CA GLU A 229 -13.39 2.94 -3.24
C GLU A 229 -13.54 4.15 -4.16
N ALA A 230 -14.42 5.08 -3.80
CA ALA A 230 -14.63 6.31 -4.57
C ALA A 230 -13.35 7.16 -4.65
N PHE A 231 -12.59 7.26 -3.56
CA PHE A 231 -11.30 7.95 -3.54
C PHE A 231 -10.28 7.26 -4.48
N ILE A 232 -10.10 5.95 -4.38
CA ILE A 232 -9.17 5.20 -5.23
C ILE A 232 -9.55 5.34 -6.72
N LEU A 233 -10.83 5.25 -7.05
CA LEU A 233 -11.31 5.47 -8.43
C LEU A 233 -10.97 6.88 -8.92
N HIS A 234 -11.15 7.90 -8.07
CA HIS A 234 -10.80 9.28 -8.41
C HIS A 234 -9.31 9.43 -8.70
N GLU A 235 -8.46 8.88 -7.85
CA GLU A 235 -7.01 8.92 -8.01
C GLU A 235 -6.54 8.21 -9.31
N GLN A 236 -7.16 7.07 -9.64
CA GLN A 236 -6.85 6.36 -10.88
C GLN A 236 -7.31 7.14 -12.13
N ILE A 237 -8.47 7.76 -12.10
CA ILE A 237 -8.93 8.65 -13.16
C ILE A 237 -7.96 9.83 -13.33
N LYS A 238 -7.53 10.44 -12.23
CA LYS A 238 -6.54 11.51 -12.20
C LYS A 238 -5.21 11.07 -12.81
N PHE A 239 -4.72 9.89 -12.45
CA PHE A 239 -3.50 9.30 -13.02
C PHE A 239 -3.64 9.09 -14.53
N PHE A 240 -4.67 8.37 -14.98
CA PHE A 240 -4.84 8.09 -16.42
C PHE A 240 -5.01 9.35 -17.26
N ASN A 241 -5.73 10.37 -16.76
CA ASN A 241 -5.87 11.66 -17.45
C ASN A 241 -4.54 12.43 -17.59
N ARG A 242 -3.57 12.20 -16.68
CA ARG A 242 -2.22 12.79 -16.81
C ARG A 242 -1.35 12.05 -17.82
N GLU A 243 -1.64 10.77 -18.01
CA GLU A 243 -0.83 9.87 -18.84
C GLU A 243 -1.33 9.76 -20.29
N ILE A 244 -2.60 10.06 -20.57
CA ILE A 244 -3.21 10.03 -21.91
C ILE A 244 -3.07 11.39 -22.58
#